data_fb349b29c51c8dfeae076ac5e7d46692
#
_entry.id   fb349b29c51c8dfeae076ac5e7d46692
#
_cell.length_a   1.000
_cell.length_b   1.000
_cell.length_c   1.000
_cell.angle_alpha   90.00
_cell.angle_beta   90.00
_cell.angle_gamma   90.00
#
_symmetry.space_group_name_H-M   'P 1'
#
loop_
_entity.id
_entity.type
_entity.pdbx_description
1 polymer ?
#
loop_
_entity_poly.entity_id
_entity_poly.type
_entity_poly.pdbx_seq_one_letter_code
_entity_poly.pdbx_strand_id
1 'polypeptide(L)'
;MKEFIKRIFRKSTTEEFRNVEIELTENWIKYNNGNSIGKKGSEGGKILNDQENINGARITIEANVGNIPFAITLGIYGLIVHTEFFSEIEIAAQYFKRKKNEIDRILKMFEIPEDNQDTEWENKKDEYLEKLMYE
;
A
#
# COMPACT_ATOMS: atom_id res chain seq x y z
N MET A 1 8.88 -30.78 -21.33
CA MET A 1 9.85 -29.67 -21.37
C MET A 1 9.20 -28.31 -21.15
N LYS A 2 8.23 -27.96 -21.95
CA LYS A 2 7.54 -26.66 -21.80
C LYS A 2 6.89 -26.48 -20.44
N GLU A 3 6.25 -27.49 -19.91
CA GLU A 3 5.60 -27.42 -18.59
C GLU A 3 6.62 -27.30 -17.47
N PHE A 4 7.75 -28.00 -17.61
CA PHE A 4 8.83 -27.95 -16.64
C PHE A 4 9.47 -26.56 -16.62
N ILE A 5 9.69 -25.96 -17.79
CA ILE A 5 10.25 -24.62 -17.92
C ILE A 5 9.31 -23.59 -17.30
N LYS A 6 8.00 -23.71 -17.53
CA LYS A 6 7.01 -22.84 -16.90
C LYS A 6 7.05 -22.91 -15.39
N ARG A 7 7.23 -24.09 -14.82
CA ARG A 7 7.35 -24.26 -13.36
C ARG A 7 8.58 -23.59 -12.80
N ILE A 8 9.71 -23.69 -13.51
CA ILE A 8 10.97 -23.10 -13.08
C ILE A 8 10.89 -21.58 -13.06
N PHE A 9 10.33 -20.99 -14.09
CA PHE A 9 10.29 -19.55 -14.23
C PHE A 9 9.04 -18.89 -13.62
N ARG A 10 8.06 -19.68 -13.26
CA ARG A 10 6.85 -19.21 -12.62
C ARG A 10 6.92 -19.40 -11.11
N LYS A 11 7.64 -18.52 -10.46
CA LYS A 11 7.54 -18.44 -9.01
C LYS A 11 6.13 -18.00 -8.65
N SER A 12 5.58 -18.50 -7.57
CA SER A 12 4.33 -17.97 -7.07
C SER A 12 4.56 -16.53 -6.64
N THR A 13 3.56 -15.68 -6.77
CA THR A 13 3.63 -14.28 -6.34
C THR A 13 3.99 -14.17 -4.86
N THR A 14 3.55 -15.15 -4.04
CA THR A 14 3.87 -15.22 -2.63
C THR A 14 5.35 -15.47 -2.39
N GLU A 15 5.97 -16.35 -3.20
CA GLU A 15 7.41 -16.62 -3.11
C GLU A 15 8.24 -15.42 -3.54
N GLU A 16 7.83 -14.76 -4.60
CA GLU A 16 8.47 -13.52 -5.06
C GLU A 16 8.46 -12.48 -3.95
N PHE A 17 7.33 -12.33 -3.29
CA PHE A 17 7.17 -11.35 -2.21
C PHE A 17 8.09 -11.63 -1.03
N ARG A 18 8.35 -12.90 -0.69
CA ARG A 18 9.24 -13.27 0.42
C ARG A 18 10.66 -12.76 0.22
N ASN A 19 11.07 -12.52 -1.03
CA ASN A 19 12.38 -12.01 -1.36
C ASN A 19 12.45 -10.49 -1.33
N VAL A 20 11.33 -9.81 -1.07
CA VAL A 20 11.25 -8.36 -1.01
C VAL A 20 10.81 -7.94 0.39
N GLU A 21 11.69 -7.24 1.08
CA GLU A 21 11.44 -6.78 2.43
C GLU A 21 10.69 -5.44 2.41
N ILE A 22 9.59 -5.39 3.17
CA ILE A 22 8.86 -4.15 3.41
C ILE A 22 8.83 -3.93 4.91
N GLU A 23 9.67 -2.99 5.37
CA GLU A 23 9.86 -2.72 6.77
C GLU A 23 8.69 -1.97 7.40
N LEU A 24 8.51 -2.18 8.70
CA LEU A 24 7.70 -1.30 9.52
C LEU A 24 8.55 -0.08 9.87
N THR A 25 8.15 1.06 9.38
CA THR A 25 8.82 2.32 9.67
C THR A 25 8.08 3.06 10.80
N GLU A 26 8.61 4.19 11.25
CA GLU A 26 8.02 4.96 12.33
C GLU A 26 6.53 5.23 12.09
N ASN A 27 5.71 5.02 13.11
CA ASN A 27 4.25 5.19 13.11
C ASN A 27 3.47 4.12 12.33
N TRP A 28 4.16 3.16 11.72
CA TRP A 28 3.51 2.06 11.01
C TRP A 28 3.63 0.76 11.80
N ILE A 29 2.51 0.09 11.96
CA ILE A 29 2.40 -1.19 12.69
C ILE A 29 1.71 -2.21 11.81
N LYS A 30 1.84 -3.49 12.15
CA LYS A 30 1.10 -4.55 11.47
C LYS A 30 -0.38 -4.36 11.72
N TYR A 31 -1.17 -4.32 10.66
CA TYR A 31 -2.61 -4.23 10.78
C TYR A 31 -3.14 -5.47 11.52
N ASN A 32 -4.02 -5.25 12.50
CA ASN A 32 -4.66 -6.32 13.27
C ASN A 32 -3.64 -7.36 13.80
N ASN A 33 -2.50 -6.88 14.31
CA ASN A 33 -1.42 -7.72 14.85
C ASN A 33 -0.88 -8.76 13.86
N GLY A 34 -1.02 -8.51 12.56
CA GLY A 34 -0.59 -9.44 11.52
C GLY A 34 -1.61 -10.54 11.19
N ASN A 35 -2.77 -10.52 11.81
CA ASN A 35 -3.80 -11.57 11.63
C ASN A 35 -4.47 -11.51 10.25
N SER A 36 -4.34 -10.41 9.51
CA SER A 36 -4.89 -10.29 8.17
C SER A 36 -4.06 -11.01 7.11
N ILE A 37 -2.78 -11.27 7.39
CA ILE A 37 -1.87 -11.91 6.44
C ILE A 37 -2.40 -13.28 6.03
N GLY A 38 -2.44 -13.53 4.73
CA GLY A 38 -2.94 -14.77 4.15
C GLY A 38 -4.45 -14.82 3.96
N LYS A 39 -5.18 -13.84 4.49
CA LYS A 39 -6.62 -13.75 4.31
C LYS A 39 -6.95 -13.03 3.01
N LYS A 40 -8.22 -13.10 2.62
CA LYS A 40 -8.72 -12.43 1.43
C LYS A 40 -8.78 -10.93 1.66
N GLY A 41 -8.21 -10.16 0.72
CA GLY A 41 -8.24 -8.70 0.78
C GLY A 41 -9.45 -8.10 0.07
N SER A 42 -9.50 -6.78 0.06
CA SER A 42 -10.61 -6.03 -0.52
C SER A 42 -10.77 -6.26 -2.03
N GLU A 43 -9.69 -6.58 -2.73
CA GLU A 43 -9.70 -6.83 -4.16
C GLU A 43 -9.83 -8.32 -4.50
N GLY A 44 -10.00 -9.16 -3.49
CA GLY A 44 -10.22 -10.59 -3.67
C GLY A 44 -8.95 -11.43 -3.73
N GLY A 45 -7.80 -10.83 -3.58
CA GLY A 45 -6.52 -11.52 -3.55
C GLY A 45 -6.14 -11.97 -2.14
N LYS A 46 -4.96 -12.54 -2.03
CA LYS A 46 -4.40 -12.98 -0.75
C LYS A 46 -3.51 -11.89 -0.17
N ILE A 47 -3.78 -11.45 1.03
CA ILE A 47 -3.00 -10.41 1.69
C ILE A 47 -1.59 -10.91 1.98
N LEU A 48 -0.59 -10.20 1.45
CA LEU A 48 0.83 -10.48 1.65
C LEU A 48 1.46 -9.60 2.73
N ASN A 49 1.06 -8.34 2.78
CA ASN A 49 1.50 -7.39 3.80
C ASN A 49 0.37 -6.40 4.05
N ASP A 50 0.28 -5.95 5.29
CA ASP A 50 -0.82 -5.08 5.71
C ASP A 50 -0.33 -4.23 6.87
N GLN A 51 -0.25 -2.93 6.65
CA GLN A 51 0.28 -2.01 7.63
C GLN A 51 -0.70 -0.88 7.91
N GLU A 52 -0.77 -0.49 9.15
CA GLU A 52 -1.59 0.61 9.62
C GLU A 52 -0.71 1.70 10.19
N ASN A 53 -1.00 2.95 9.84
CA ASN A 53 -0.38 4.10 10.46
C ASN A 53 -1.21 4.48 11.69
N ILE A 54 -0.56 4.64 12.83
CA ILE A 54 -1.25 4.96 14.09
C ILE A 54 -1.99 6.29 14.04
N ASN A 55 -1.68 7.14 13.06
CA ASN A 55 -2.32 8.44 12.87
C ASN A 55 -3.51 8.40 11.90
N GLY A 56 -3.88 7.23 11.41
CA GLY A 56 -5.12 7.05 10.66
C GLY A 56 -5.00 6.73 9.19
N ALA A 57 -4.20 5.72 8.83
CA ALA A 57 -4.09 5.24 7.46
C ALA A 57 -3.79 3.74 7.43
N ARG A 58 -3.98 3.14 6.27
CA ARG A 58 -3.69 1.72 6.07
C ARG A 58 -3.20 1.51 4.65
N ILE A 59 -2.27 0.58 4.47
CA ILE A 59 -1.81 0.16 3.14
C ILE A 59 -1.67 -1.36 3.12
N THR A 60 -2.22 -1.99 2.07
CA THR A 60 -2.29 -3.45 1.95
C THR A 60 -1.82 -3.86 0.57
N ILE A 61 -0.99 -4.89 0.49
CA ILE A 61 -0.67 -5.53 -0.78
C ILE A 61 -1.26 -6.93 -0.82
N GLU A 62 -1.94 -7.24 -1.92
CA GLU A 62 -2.56 -8.54 -2.19
C GLU A 62 -1.91 -9.18 -3.40
N ALA A 63 -1.85 -10.51 -3.38
CA ALA A 63 -1.40 -11.30 -4.52
C ALA A 63 -2.57 -12.02 -5.16
N ASN A 64 -2.44 -12.29 -6.47
CA ASN A 64 -3.39 -13.11 -7.23
C ASN A 64 -4.81 -12.55 -7.21
N VAL A 65 -4.92 -11.30 -7.64
CA VAL A 65 -6.20 -10.61 -7.82
C VAL A 65 -6.72 -10.94 -9.22
N GLY A 66 -7.46 -12.04 -9.34
CA GLY A 66 -7.83 -12.57 -10.65
C GLY A 66 -6.58 -12.94 -11.43
N ASN A 67 -6.42 -12.35 -12.61
CA ASN A 67 -5.23 -12.56 -13.47
C ASN A 67 -4.12 -11.55 -13.20
N ILE A 68 -4.31 -10.64 -12.26
CA ILE A 68 -3.34 -9.60 -11.94
C ILE A 68 -2.51 -10.06 -10.75
N PRO A 69 -1.17 -10.06 -10.86
CA PRO A 69 -0.31 -10.57 -9.80
C PRO A 69 -0.43 -9.84 -8.47
N PHE A 70 -0.49 -8.49 -8.49
CA PHE A 70 -0.50 -7.71 -7.25
C PHE A 70 -1.46 -6.52 -7.32
N ALA A 71 -2.07 -6.21 -6.18
CA ALA A 71 -2.86 -5.00 -5.99
C ALA A 71 -2.45 -4.36 -4.66
N ILE A 72 -2.28 -3.05 -4.67
CA ILE A 72 -2.03 -2.28 -3.46
C ILE A 72 -3.20 -1.33 -3.24
N THR A 73 -3.81 -1.44 -2.08
CA THR A 73 -4.88 -0.55 -1.65
C THR A 73 -4.36 0.29 -0.50
N LEU A 74 -4.50 1.59 -0.63
CA LEU A 74 -4.14 2.52 0.43
C LEU A 74 -5.36 3.36 0.81
N GLY A 75 -5.39 3.79 2.05
CA GLY A 75 -6.46 4.64 2.52
C GLY A 75 -5.99 5.52 3.66
N ILE A 76 -6.47 6.75 3.67
CA ILE A 76 -6.36 7.66 4.81
C ILE A 76 -7.77 7.77 5.34
N TYR A 77 -7.99 7.35 6.58
CA TYR A 77 -9.31 7.19 7.15
C TYR A 77 -10.12 8.49 7.10
N GLY A 78 -11.33 8.39 6.52
CA GLY A 78 -12.21 9.54 6.36
C GLY A 78 -11.82 10.49 5.23
N LEU A 79 -10.76 10.20 4.47
CA LEU A 79 -10.27 11.12 3.44
C LEU A 79 -10.26 10.50 2.04
N ILE A 80 -9.53 9.39 1.84
CA ILE A 80 -9.44 8.72 0.54
C ILE A 80 -9.24 7.21 0.68
N VAL A 81 -9.57 6.49 -0.39
CA VAL A 81 -9.17 5.11 -0.64
C VAL A 81 -8.77 5.01 -2.11
N HIS A 82 -7.68 4.34 -2.40
CA HIS A 82 -7.16 4.19 -3.76
C HIS A 82 -6.51 2.83 -3.94
N THR A 83 -6.71 2.20 -5.11
CA THR A 83 -6.11 0.90 -5.44
C THR A 83 -5.32 1.02 -6.74
N GLU A 84 -4.14 0.41 -6.76
CA GLU A 84 -3.26 0.35 -7.92
C GLU A 84 -2.86 -1.10 -8.17
N PHE A 85 -2.73 -1.49 -9.45
CA PHE A 85 -2.44 -2.87 -9.86
C PHE A 85 -1.05 -2.97 -10.46
N PHE A 86 -0.37 -4.10 -10.17
CA PHE A 86 1.03 -4.30 -10.57
C PHE A 86 1.25 -5.70 -11.09
N SER A 87 2.11 -5.84 -12.10
CA SER A 87 2.53 -7.13 -12.62
C SER A 87 3.86 -7.61 -12.03
N GLU A 88 4.66 -6.71 -11.45
CA GLU A 88 5.99 -7.00 -10.94
C GLU A 88 6.14 -6.63 -9.47
N ILE A 89 6.74 -7.54 -8.70
CA ILE A 89 6.85 -7.36 -7.24
C ILE A 89 7.78 -6.20 -6.86
N GLU A 90 8.88 -6.02 -7.58
CA GLU A 90 9.83 -4.93 -7.27
C GLU A 90 9.16 -3.57 -7.40
N ILE A 91 8.38 -3.39 -8.45
CA ILE A 91 7.66 -2.13 -8.70
C ILE A 91 6.58 -1.93 -7.64
N ALA A 92 5.85 -3.00 -7.31
CA ALA A 92 4.83 -2.96 -6.27
C ALA A 92 5.43 -2.60 -4.90
N ALA A 93 6.56 -3.21 -4.55
CA ALA A 93 7.24 -2.95 -3.28
C ALA A 93 7.75 -1.52 -3.20
N GLN A 94 8.31 -0.99 -4.27
CA GLN A 94 8.76 0.41 -4.33
C GLN A 94 7.59 1.37 -4.17
N TYR A 95 6.47 1.08 -4.83
CA TYR A 95 5.25 1.85 -4.70
C TYR A 95 4.74 1.85 -3.26
N PHE A 96 4.69 0.67 -2.64
CA PHE A 96 4.25 0.52 -1.25
C PHE A 96 5.08 1.41 -0.30
N LYS A 97 6.40 1.33 -0.42
CA LYS A 97 7.32 2.13 0.41
C LYS A 97 7.15 3.62 0.18
N ARG A 98 7.07 4.02 -1.08
CA ARG A 98 6.91 5.43 -1.46
C ARG A 98 5.58 5.99 -0.95
N LYS A 99 4.50 5.24 -1.09
CA LYS A 99 3.18 5.68 -0.64
C LYS A 99 3.08 5.83 0.87
N LYS A 100 3.78 5.00 1.63
CA LYS A 100 3.87 5.18 3.08
C LYS A 100 4.44 6.56 3.42
N ASN A 101 5.51 6.96 2.76
CA ASN A 101 6.12 8.27 2.98
C ASN A 101 5.19 9.42 2.58
N GLU A 102 4.49 9.27 1.47
CA GLU A 102 3.52 10.28 1.01
C GLU A 102 2.34 10.40 1.98
N ILE A 103 1.86 9.27 2.50
CA ILE A 103 0.81 9.24 3.52
C ILE A 103 1.28 9.94 4.80
N ASP A 104 2.49 9.63 5.25
CA ASP A 104 3.07 10.28 6.44
C ASP A 104 3.06 11.79 6.31
N ARG A 105 3.41 12.29 5.13
CA ARG A 105 3.44 13.73 4.86
C ARG A 105 2.04 14.35 4.97
N ILE A 106 1.04 13.67 4.44
CA ILE A 106 -0.35 14.15 4.51
C ILE A 106 -0.85 14.13 5.95
N LEU A 107 -0.63 13.03 6.66
CA LEU A 107 -1.06 12.91 8.07
C LEU A 107 -0.43 14.00 8.94
N LYS A 108 0.82 14.33 8.67
CA LYS A 108 1.53 15.39 9.40
C LYS A 108 0.88 16.76 9.19
N MET A 109 0.29 17.02 8.04
CA MET A 109 -0.42 18.26 7.77
C MET A 109 -1.63 18.43 8.70
N PHE A 110 -2.27 17.34 9.09
CA PHE A 110 -3.44 17.37 9.97
C PHE A 110 -3.08 17.56 11.44
N GLU A 111 -1.80 17.56 11.79
CA GLU A 111 -1.33 17.92 13.14
C GLU A 111 -1.43 19.43 13.38
N ILE A 112 -1.54 20.22 12.31
CA ILE A 112 -1.71 21.67 12.37
C ILE A 112 -3.13 21.96 12.88
N PRO A 113 -3.30 22.84 13.89
CA PRO A 113 -4.63 23.19 14.42
C PRO A 113 -5.59 23.67 13.33
N GLU A 114 -6.86 23.32 13.46
CA GLU A 114 -7.89 23.68 12.47
C GLU A 114 -7.92 25.18 12.15
N ASP A 115 -7.72 26.02 13.16
CA ASP A 115 -7.70 27.47 12.95
C ASP A 115 -6.59 27.94 12.03
N ASN A 116 -5.55 27.13 11.84
CA ASN A 116 -4.42 27.44 10.97
C ASN A 116 -4.50 26.72 9.63
N GLN A 117 -5.57 25.95 9.41
CA GLN A 117 -5.82 25.27 8.13
C GLN A 117 -6.49 26.25 7.16
N ASP A 118 -5.68 27.17 6.62
CA ASP A 118 -6.14 28.21 5.69
C ASP A 118 -6.20 27.70 4.24
N THR A 119 -6.44 28.61 3.31
CA THR A 119 -6.53 28.29 1.87
C THR A 119 -5.22 27.72 1.33
N GLU A 120 -4.08 28.21 1.78
CA GLU A 120 -2.77 27.69 1.37
C GLU A 120 -2.58 26.26 1.85
N TRP A 121 -2.95 25.97 3.09
CA TRP A 121 -2.94 24.62 3.65
C TRP A 121 -3.85 23.69 2.84
N GLU A 122 -5.05 24.13 2.52
CA GLU A 122 -6.03 23.38 1.73
C GLU A 122 -5.48 23.03 0.35
N ASN A 123 -4.90 24.00 -0.34
CA ASN A 123 -4.32 23.80 -1.67
C ASN A 123 -3.15 22.81 -1.62
N LYS A 124 -2.33 22.89 -0.61
CA LYS A 124 -1.20 21.98 -0.42
C LYS A 124 -1.65 20.55 -0.11
N LYS A 125 -2.68 20.41 0.72
CA LYS A 125 -3.30 19.14 1.01
C LYS A 125 -3.83 18.49 -0.27
N ASP A 126 -4.55 19.25 -1.09
CA ASP A 126 -5.12 18.76 -2.34
C ASP A 126 -4.02 18.32 -3.32
N GLU A 127 -2.94 19.08 -3.40
CA GLU A 127 -1.77 18.73 -4.22
C GLU A 127 -1.15 17.40 -3.78
N TYR A 128 -0.97 17.20 -2.47
CA TYR A 128 -0.41 15.97 -1.94
C TYR A 128 -1.34 14.78 -2.14
N LEU A 129 -2.65 14.97 -2.02
CA LEU A 129 -3.63 13.92 -2.28
C LEU A 129 -3.64 13.51 -3.75
N GLU A 130 -3.56 14.47 -4.65
CA GLU A 130 -3.50 14.20 -6.08
C GLU A 130 -2.24 13.39 -6.42
N LYS A 131 -1.11 13.79 -5.87
CA LYS A 131 0.15 13.05 -6.03
C LYS A 131 0.04 11.63 -5.48
N LEU A 132 -0.56 11.46 -4.32
CA LEU A 132 -0.75 10.15 -3.70
C LEU A 132 -1.54 9.21 -4.61
N MET A 133 -2.61 9.71 -5.23
CA MET A 133 -3.50 8.89 -6.04
C MET A 133 -3.00 8.64 -7.46
N TYR A 134 -2.29 9.60 -8.07
CA TYR A 134 -2.01 9.58 -9.52
C TYR A 134 -0.52 9.56 -9.89
N GLU A 135 0.36 9.66 -8.95
CA GLU A 135 1.80 9.62 -9.20
C GLU A 135 2.49 8.56 -8.34
#